data_7c17c61675fbdddae0ba59ddc21ea3de
#
_entry.id   7c17c61675fbdddae0ba59ddc21ea3de
#
_cell.length_a   1.000
_cell.length_b   1.000
_cell.length_c   1.000
_cell.angle_alpha   90.00
_cell.angle_beta   90.00
_cell.angle_gamma   90.00
#
_symmetry.space_group_name_H-M   'P 1'
#
loop_
_entity.id
_entity.type
_entity.pdbx_description
1 polymer ?
#
loop_
_entity_poly.entity_id
_entity_poly.type
_entity_poly.pdbx_seq_one_letter_code
_entity_poly.pdbx_strand_id
1 'polypeptide(L)'
;MFDENIKIVENKNYITKLKKHNEIIKVGYGKNTLVNCLIGLNNLSDYKYEIKKIDKIMQMKEGPDIISDLSTKRIKRDDSFWYKVVNETPFISSTLPIYLTKSKNDLIDSDELLDIIIEQMEHGVGLITIHPTVNEEIFKASRKRMVPITSRGGGMVLKDLIIREFIGENIYLKILPQIISYA
;
A
#
# COMPACT_ATOMS: atom_id res chain seq x y z
N MET A 1 -9.90 -4.87 26.78
CA MET A 1 -9.29 -3.97 27.77
C MET A 1 -8.10 -3.35 27.05
N PHE A 2 -8.21 -2.08 26.64
CA PHE A 2 -7.11 -1.36 26.02
C PHE A 2 -6.14 -0.98 27.15
N ASP A 3 -4.85 -1.16 26.91
CA ASP A 3 -3.80 -0.80 27.86
C ASP A 3 -3.85 0.72 28.09
N GLU A 4 -4.15 1.14 29.32
CA GLU A 4 -4.22 2.57 29.70
C GLU A 4 -2.87 3.30 29.57
N ASN A 5 -1.81 2.58 29.22
CA ASN A 5 -0.48 3.13 28.99
C ASN A 5 -0.21 3.54 27.55
N ILE A 6 -1.15 3.33 26.60
CA ILE A 6 -1.05 3.89 25.27
C ILE A 6 -1.36 5.38 25.39
N LYS A 7 -0.35 6.19 25.68
CA LYS A 7 -0.42 7.64 25.51
C LYS A 7 -0.62 7.91 24.02
N ILE A 8 -1.85 8.19 23.61
CA ILE A 8 -2.11 8.84 22.35
C ILE A 8 -1.44 10.21 22.46
N VAL A 9 -0.26 10.33 21.87
CA VAL A 9 0.41 11.63 21.79
C VAL A 9 -0.44 12.48 20.87
N GLU A 10 -1.26 13.35 21.44
CA GLU A 10 -1.97 14.41 20.73
C GLU A 10 -0.93 15.39 20.14
N ASN A 11 -0.33 15.00 19.05
CA ASN A 11 0.51 15.90 18.32
C ASN A 11 -0.32 16.51 17.19
N LYS A 12 -0.65 17.80 17.31
CA LYS A 12 -1.36 18.58 16.28
C LYS A 12 -0.64 18.56 14.91
N ASN A 13 0.59 18.10 14.86
CA ASN A 13 1.41 17.95 13.66
C ASN A 13 1.14 16.65 12.88
N TYR A 14 0.36 15.69 13.39
CA TYR A 14 -0.01 14.47 12.70
C TYR A 14 -1.24 14.62 11.78
N ILE A 15 -1.48 15.78 11.25
CA ILE A 15 -2.46 15.95 10.18
C ILE A 15 -1.74 15.84 8.85
N THR A 16 -1.88 14.70 8.19
CA THR A 16 -1.42 14.51 6.83
C THR A 16 -2.38 15.17 5.86
N LYS A 17 -1.83 15.77 4.83
CA LYS A 17 -2.60 16.35 3.73
C LYS A 17 -2.47 15.43 2.52
N LEU A 18 -3.60 14.93 2.04
CA LEU A 18 -3.66 14.16 0.80
C LEU A 18 -4.18 15.07 -0.30
N LYS A 19 -3.48 15.10 -1.43
CA LYS A 19 -3.91 15.83 -2.60
C LYS A 19 -4.95 14.99 -3.35
N LYS A 20 -6.12 15.59 -3.59
CA LYS A 20 -7.18 15.03 -4.43
C LYS A 20 -7.46 16.06 -5.51
N HIS A 21 -6.89 15.90 -6.70
CA HIS A 21 -6.94 16.92 -7.75
C HIS A 21 -6.63 18.34 -7.22
N ASN A 22 -7.63 19.22 -7.16
CA ASN A 22 -7.49 20.60 -6.66
C ASN A 22 -7.83 20.77 -5.18
N GLU A 23 -8.19 19.67 -4.49
CA GLU A 23 -8.58 19.72 -3.09
C GLU A 23 -7.49 19.07 -2.22
N ILE A 24 -7.38 19.57 -0.99
CA ILE A 24 -6.53 18.98 0.04
C ILE A 24 -7.41 18.37 1.11
N ILE A 25 -7.37 17.06 1.23
CA ILE A 25 -8.04 16.32 2.29
C ILE A 25 -7.11 16.20 3.49
N LYS A 26 -7.59 16.60 4.66
CA LYS A 26 -6.85 16.43 5.91
C LYS A 26 -7.22 15.10 6.55
N VAL A 27 -6.21 14.28 6.84
CA VAL A 27 -6.36 12.97 7.49
C VAL A 27 -5.68 13.01 8.85
N GLY A 28 -6.33 12.49 9.87
CA GLY A 28 -5.78 12.42 11.22
C GLY A 28 -6.83 12.52 12.31
N TYR A 29 -6.39 12.70 13.54
CA TYR A 29 -7.28 12.79 14.69
C TYR A 29 -8.29 13.96 14.55
N GLY A 30 -9.55 13.67 14.82
CA GLY A 30 -10.64 14.65 14.72
C GLY A 30 -11.03 15.05 13.29
N LYS A 31 -10.60 14.28 12.27
CA LYS A 31 -10.99 14.43 10.87
C LYS A 31 -11.98 13.33 10.47
N ASN A 32 -12.67 13.55 9.35
CA ASN A 32 -13.60 12.56 8.82
C ASN A 32 -12.88 11.24 8.49
N THR A 33 -13.56 10.13 8.75
CA THR A 33 -13.09 8.81 8.32
C THR A 33 -13.20 8.72 6.80
N LEU A 34 -12.12 8.35 6.15
CA LEU A 34 -12.10 8.13 4.71
C LEU A 34 -12.57 6.71 4.37
N VAL A 35 -13.37 6.60 3.33
CA VAL A 35 -13.84 5.32 2.79
C VAL A 35 -12.90 4.86 1.69
N ASN A 36 -12.37 3.64 1.81
CA ASN A 36 -11.45 3.06 0.85
C ASN A 36 -12.11 1.88 0.11
N CYS A 37 -12.12 1.93 -1.21
CA CYS A 37 -12.58 0.84 -2.07
C CYS A 37 -11.36 0.09 -2.65
N LEU A 38 -11.45 -1.23 -2.73
CA LEU A 38 -10.38 -2.09 -3.20
C LEU A 38 -10.69 -2.61 -4.61
N ILE A 39 -9.72 -2.48 -5.50
CA ILE A 39 -9.72 -3.08 -6.84
C ILE A 39 -8.42 -3.85 -7.04
N GLY A 40 -8.30 -4.66 -8.08
CA GLY A 40 -7.02 -5.29 -8.35
C GLY A 40 -7.05 -6.38 -9.40
N LEU A 41 -5.99 -6.49 -10.16
CA LEU A 41 -5.79 -7.43 -11.25
C LEU A 41 -4.97 -8.63 -10.77
N ASN A 42 -5.62 -9.78 -10.65
CA ASN A 42 -4.93 -11.05 -10.39
C ASN A 42 -4.70 -11.86 -11.67
N ASN A 43 -5.65 -11.82 -12.60
CA ASN A 43 -5.55 -12.45 -13.91
C ASN A 43 -5.86 -11.42 -14.99
N LEU A 44 -5.15 -11.50 -16.13
CA LEU A 44 -5.36 -10.58 -17.25
C LEU A 44 -6.77 -10.67 -17.84
N SER A 45 -7.42 -11.82 -17.75
CA SER A 45 -8.81 -12.02 -18.15
C SER A 45 -9.80 -11.10 -17.42
N ASP A 46 -9.47 -10.68 -16.21
CA ASP A 46 -10.36 -9.92 -15.34
C ASP A 46 -10.27 -8.41 -15.59
N TYR A 47 -9.33 -7.97 -16.43
CA TYR A 47 -9.04 -6.55 -16.67
C TYR A 47 -10.30 -5.74 -17.02
N LYS A 48 -11.07 -6.21 -18.00
CA LYS A 48 -12.29 -5.52 -18.43
C LYS A 48 -13.35 -5.44 -17.34
N TYR A 49 -13.39 -6.45 -16.46
CA TYR A 49 -14.33 -6.47 -15.34
C TYR A 49 -13.92 -5.46 -14.25
N GLU A 50 -12.64 -5.40 -13.93
CA GLU A 50 -12.13 -4.46 -12.93
C GLU A 50 -12.26 -3.00 -13.39
N ILE A 51 -12.03 -2.70 -14.69
CA ILE A 51 -12.28 -1.36 -15.26
C ILE A 51 -13.76 -0.97 -15.08
N LYS A 52 -14.70 -1.89 -15.38
CA LYS A 52 -16.12 -1.61 -15.16
C LYS A 52 -16.50 -1.34 -13.69
N LYS A 53 -15.72 -1.81 -12.72
CA LYS A 53 -15.92 -1.43 -11.32
C LYS A 53 -15.58 0.04 -11.10
N ILE A 54 -14.47 0.50 -11.66
CA ILE A 54 -14.09 1.93 -11.59
C ILE A 54 -15.19 2.79 -12.19
N ASP A 55 -15.69 2.43 -13.39
CA ASP A 55 -16.78 3.15 -14.04
C ASP A 55 -18.05 3.21 -13.17
N LYS A 56 -18.40 2.11 -12.51
CA LYS A 56 -19.55 2.07 -11.60
C LYS A 56 -19.34 2.94 -10.36
N ILE A 57 -18.13 2.92 -9.78
CA ILE A 57 -17.78 3.75 -8.63
C ILE A 57 -17.91 5.24 -9.02
N MET A 58 -17.46 5.61 -10.23
CA MET A 58 -17.58 6.98 -10.74
C MET A 58 -19.05 7.46 -10.87
N GLN A 59 -19.99 6.55 -11.08
CA GLN A 59 -21.41 6.85 -11.21
C GLN A 59 -22.16 6.91 -9.85
N MET A 60 -21.50 6.53 -8.75
CA MET A 60 -22.11 6.57 -7.43
C MET A 60 -22.32 8.01 -6.96
N LYS A 61 -23.50 8.30 -6.41
CA LYS A 61 -23.78 9.61 -5.81
C LYS A 61 -22.87 9.89 -4.60
N GLU A 62 -22.60 8.86 -3.81
CA GLU A 62 -21.68 8.90 -2.67
C GLU A 62 -20.66 7.80 -2.90
N GLY A 63 -19.52 8.15 -3.49
CA GLY A 63 -18.41 7.22 -3.77
C GLY A 63 -17.39 7.18 -2.63
N PRO A 64 -16.37 6.32 -2.75
CA PRO A 64 -15.26 6.29 -1.81
C PRO A 64 -14.40 7.57 -1.91
N ASP A 65 -13.55 7.77 -0.91
CA ASP A 65 -12.52 8.81 -0.96
C ASP A 65 -11.24 8.29 -1.63
N ILE A 66 -10.98 7.00 -1.45
CA ILE A 66 -9.75 6.32 -1.87
C ILE A 66 -10.11 5.10 -2.70
N ILE A 67 -9.34 4.85 -3.76
CA ILE A 67 -9.33 3.57 -4.46
C ILE A 67 -7.92 2.97 -4.33
N SER A 68 -7.85 1.80 -3.70
CA SER A 68 -6.60 1.04 -3.56
C SER A 68 -6.46 -0.02 -4.63
N ASP A 69 -5.40 0.07 -5.40
CA ASP A 69 -5.01 -0.94 -6.38
C ASP A 69 -4.19 -2.05 -5.70
N LEU A 70 -4.80 -3.23 -5.58
CA LEU A 70 -4.21 -4.45 -5.03
C LEU A 70 -3.73 -5.41 -6.12
N SER A 71 -3.47 -4.92 -7.31
CA SER A 71 -3.03 -5.74 -8.45
C SER A 71 -1.77 -6.52 -8.11
N THR A 72 -1.77 -7.80 -8.50
CA THR A 72 -0.61 -8.70 -8.38
C THR A 72 0.01 -9.01 -9.74
N LYS A 73 -0.59 -8.48 -10.81
CA LYS A 73 -0.09 -8.57 -12.18
C LYS A 73 0.41 -7.20 -12.61
N ARG A 74 1.70 -7.15 -12.94
CA ARG A 74 2.30 -5.96 -13.56
C ARG A 74 1.90 -5.93 -15.04
N ILE A 75 1.35 -4.81 -15.45
CA ILE A 75 1.01 -4.47 -16.84
C ILE A 75 1.69 -3.14 -17.19
N LYS A 76 1.50 -2.65 -18.40
CA LYS A 76 2.00 -1.32 -18.77
C LYS A 76 1.41 -0.27 -17.85
N ARG A 77 2.20 0.75 -17.50
CA ARG A 77 1.78 1.83 -16.60
C ARG A 77 0.44 2.43 -17.00
N ASP A 78 0.29 2.82 -18.23
CA ASP A 78 -0.90 3.53 -18.72
C ASP A 78 -2.18 2.68 -18.69
N ASP A 79 -2.03 1.35 -18.62
CA ASP A 79 -3.11 0.40 -18.45
C ASP A 79 -3.35 0.04 -16.98
N SER A 80 -2.41 0.37 -16.07
CA SER A 80 -2.52 0.02 -14.65
C SER A 80 -3.66 0.76 -13.96
N PHE A 81 -4.30 0.10 -13.00
CA PHE A 81 -5.45 0.70 -12.33
C PHE A 81 -5.06 1.91 -11.48
N TRP A 82 -3.92 1.84 -10.77
CA TRP A 82 -3.46 2.98 -9.99
C TRP A 82 -3.26 4.23 -10.87
N TYR A 83 -2.70 4.06 -12.08
CA TYR A 83 -2.47 5.18 -13.00
C TYR A 83 -3.78 5.75 -13.54
N LYS A 84 -4.75 4.87 -13.87
CA LYS A 84 -6.10 5.29 -14.27
C LYS A 84 -6.83 6.01 -13.13
N VAL A 85 -6.72 5.52 -11.90
CA VAL A 85 -7.33 6.19 -10.74
C VAL A 85 -6.76 7.59 -10.58
N VAL A 86 -5.44 7.77 -10.68
CA VAL A 86 -4.80 9.10 -10.61
C VAL A 86 -5.29 10.04 -11.69
N ASN A 87 -5.35 9.57 -12.95
CA ASN A 87 -5.53 10.46 -14.10
C ASN A 87 -6.97 10.60 -14.57
N GLU A 88 -7.82 9.60 -14.32
CA GLU A 88 -9.17 9.51 -14.90
C GLU A 88 -10.28 9.62 -13.84
N THR A 89 -9.95 9.68 -12.54
CA THR A 89 -10.97 9.70 -11.47
C THR A 89 -10.73 10.82 -10.45
N PRO A 90 -11.77 11.27 -9.72
CA PRO A 90 -11.60 12.23 -8.65
C PRO A 90 -11.09 11.64 -7.34
N PHE A 91 -10.79 10.33 -7.28
CA PHE A 91 -10.44 9.63 -6.05
C PHE A 91 -8.95 9.68 -5.77
N ILE A 92 -8.58 9.52 -4.50
CA ILE A 92 -7.18 9.33 -4.10
C ILE A 92 -6.75 7.93 -4.50
N SER A 93 -5.66 7.81 -5.26
CA SER A 93 -5.06 6.52 -5.57
C SER A 93 -4.23 6.01 -4.39
N SER A 94 -4.39 4.72 -4.06
CA SER A 94 -3.57 4.02 -3.09
C SER A 94 -3.02 2.73 -3.67
N THR A 95 -1.81 2.33 -3.28
CA THR A 95 -1.14 1.15 -3.84
C THR A 95 -0.41 0.32 -2.80
N LEU A 96 -0.10 -0.95 -3.17
CA LEU A 96 0.78 -1.85 -2.44
C LEU A 96 1.92 -2.31 -3.37
N PRO A 97 2.99 -1.53 -3.51
CA PRO A 97 4.07 -1.77 -4.49
C PRO A 97 4.68 -3.17 -4.45
N ILE A 98 4.79 -3.74 -3.24
CA ILE A 98 5.35 -5.08 -3.05
C ILE A 98 4.61 -6.17 -3.86
N TYR A 99 3.34 -5.98 -4.18
CA TYR A 99 2.58 -6.95 -4.98
C TYR A 99 3.02 -7.00 -6.45
N LEU A 100 3.66 -5.94 -6.92
CA LEU A 100 4.15 -5.80 -8.28
C LEU A 100 5.63 -6.14 -8.42
N THR A 101 6.35 -6.31 -7.31
CA THR A 101 7.76 -6.65 -7.29
C THR A 101 7.95 -8.09 -7.74
N LYS A 102 8.89 -8.31 -8.65
CA LYS A 102 9.29 -9.66 -9.04
C LYS A 102 10.16 -10.26 -7.95
N SER A 103 9.91 -11.50 -7.63
CA SER A 103 10.83 -12.24 -6.78
C SER A 103 11.80 -13.03 -7.64
N LYS A 104 13.09 -12.82 -7.44
CA LYS A 104 14.14 -13.65 -8.02
C LYS A 104 14.58 -14.64 -6.94
N ASN A 105 14.36 -15.93 -7.18
CA ASN A 105 14.57 -16.98 -6.18
C ASN A 105 13.80 -16.73 -4.86
N ASP A 106 12.57 -16.23 -5.00
CA ASP A 106 11.70 -15.87 -3.86
C ASP A 106 12.19 -14.72 -2.97
N LEU A 107 13.32 -14.09 -3.30
CA LEU A 107 13.81 -12.88 -2.63
C LEU A 107 13.23 -11.62 -3.27
N ILE A 108 12.93 -10.64 -2.44
CA ILE A 108 12.46 -9.32 -2.91
C ILE A 108 13.67 -8.49 -3.35
N ASP A 109 13.63 -7.97 -4.57
CA ASP A 109 14.62 -7.02 -5.05
C ASP A 109 14.31 -5.63 -4.48
N SER A 110 15.26 -5.09 -3.68
CA SER A 110 15.10 -3.79 -3.02
C SER A 110 15.06 -2.64 -4.01
N ASP A 111 15.86 -2.73 -5.06
CA ASP A 111 16.00 -1.64 -6.03
C ASP A 111 14.76 -1.61 -6.92
N GLU A 112 14.27 -2.78 -7.39
CA GLU A 112 13.00 -2.85 -8.12
C GLU A 112 11.82 -2.37 -7.27
N LEU A 113 11.76 -2.73 -5.97
CA LEU A 113 10.71 -2.26 -5.09
C LEU A 113 10.74 -0.74 -4.92
N LEU A 114 11.93 -0.17 -4.75
CA LEU A 114 12.12 1.27 -4.64
C LEU A 114 11.72 1.99 -5.93
N ASP A 115 12.14 1.48 -7.09
CA ASP A 115 11.78 2.05 -8.40
C ASP A 115 10.27 2.08 -8.61
N ILE A 116 9.55 1.01 -8.24
CA ILE A 116 8.09 0.98 -8.33
C ILE A 116 7.46 2.04 -7.41
N ILE A 117 7.98 2.18 -6.19
CA ILE A 117 7.49 3.18 -5.24
C ILE A 117 7.69 4.59 -5.80
N ILE A 118 8.90 4.91 -6.27
CA ILE A 118 9.24 6.22 -6.83
C ILE A 118 8.37 6.51 -8.06
N GLU A 119 8.25 5.57 -8.99
CA GLU A 119 7.38 5.72 -10.18
C GLU A 119 5.96 6.11 -9.77
N GLN A 120 5.39 5.43 -8.78
CA GLN A 120 4.03 5.69 -8.32
C GLN A 120 3.90 7.06 -7.64
N MET A 121 4.88 7.45 -6.84
CA MET A 121 4.91 8.77 -6.17
C MET A 121 5.01 9.91 -7.19
N GLU A 122 5.93 9.81 -8.15
CA GLU A 122 6.13 10.82 -9.20
C GLU A 122 4.89 11.02 -10.06
N HIS A 123 4.07 9.98 -10.23
CA HIS A 123 2.82 10.05 -10.99
C HIS A 123 1.59 10.37 -10.14
N GLY A 124 1.75 10.70 -8.86
CA GLY A 124 0.69 11.25 -8.04
C GLY A 124 -0.15 10.24 -7.24
N VAL A 125 0.37 9.04 -7.00
CA VAL A 125 -0.26 8.12 -6.02
C VAL A 125 -0.25 8.79 -4.65
N GLY A 126 -1.44 8.96 -4.05
CA GLY A 126 -1.61 9.71 -2.79
C GLY A 126 -1.27 8.91 -1.54
N LEU A 127 -1.35 7.58 -1.60
CA LEU A 127 -1.07 6.68 -0.48
C LEU A 127 -0.32 5.43 -0.93
N ILE A 128 0.74 5.09 -0.21
CA ILE A 128 1.50 3.86 -0.42
C ILE A 128 1.50 3.04 0.87
N THR A 129 1.07 1.78 0.78
CA THR A 129 1.09 0.86 1.91
C THR A 129 2.40 0.08 1.93
N ILE A 130 3.12 0.16 3.03
CA ILE A 130 4.37 -0.55 3.28
C ILE A 130 4.26 -1.46 4.51
N HIS A 131 5.15 -2.44 4.64
CA HIS A 131 5.12 -3.45 5.71
C HIS A 131 6.45 -3.48 6.50
N PRO A 132 6.86 -2.40 7.17
CA PRO A 132 8.17 -2.30 7.80
C PRO A 132 8.28 -3.06 9.14
N THR A 133 7.17 -3.48 9.73
CA THR A 133 7.14 -4.03 11.09
C THR A 133 7.45 -5.53 11.17
N VAL A 134 7.47 -6.23 10.03
CA VAL A 134 7.73 -7.68 10.01
C VAL A 134 9.20 -7.96 10.36
N ASN A 135 9.43 -8.74 11.41
CA ASN A 135 10.74 -9.19 11.86
C ASN A 135 10.66 -10.56 12.54
N GLU A 136 11.80 -11.11 12.94
CA GLU A 136 11.87 -12.43 13.57
C GLU A 136 11.14 -12.49 14.90
N GLU A 137 11.22 -11.46 15.72
CA GLU A 137 10.58 -11.39 17.04
C GLU A 137 9.06 -11.44 16.90
N ILE A 138 8.49 -10.58 16.02
CA ILE A 138 7.06 -10.56 15.73
C ILE A 138 6.62 -11.91 15.14
N PHE A 139 7.42 -12.52 14.27
CA PHE A 139 7.11 -13.84 13.74
C PHE A 139 7.06 -14.89 14.84
N LYS A 140 8.06 -14.95 15.73
CA LYS A 140 8.07 -15.87 16.88
C LYS A 140 6.85 -15.67 17.78
N ALA A 141 6.50 -14.43 18.09
CA ALA A 141 5.34 -14.09 18.90
C ALA A 141 4.02 -14.50 18.22
N SER A 142 3.93 -14.36 16.91
CA SER A 142 2.71 -14.64 16.14
C SER A 142 2.46 -16.15 15.88
N ARG A 143 3.47 -17.01 16.01
CA ARG A 143 3.39 -18.46 15.71
C ARG A 143 2.30 -19.23 16.48
N LYS A 144 1.84 -18.70 17.60
CA LYS A 144 0.73 -19.29 18.38
C LYS A 144 -0.65 -18.98 17.79
N ARG A 145 -0.73 -18.08 16.83
CA ARG A 145 -1.97 -17.72 16.16
C ARG A 145 -2.29 -18.73 15.06
N MET A 146 -3.57 -18.96 14.78
CA MET A 146 -4.01 -19.82 13.67
C MET A 146 -3.45 -19.34 12.32
N VAL A 147 -3.45 -18.01 12.10
CA VAL A 147 -2.81 -17.36 10.95
C VAL A 147 -1.79 -16.37 11.51
N PRO A 148 -0.50 -16.68 11.46
CA PRO A 148 0.55 -15.83 12.03
C PRO A 148 0.59 -14.42 11.42
N ILE A 149 0.47 -14.31 10.10
CA ILE A 149 0.44 -13.04 9.37
C ILE A 149 -0.76 -13.06 8.40
N THR A 150 -1.67 -12.12 8.56
CA THR A 150 -2.90 -12.02 7.76
C THR A 150 -2.72 -11.20 6.48
N SER A 151 -1.77 -10.24 6.49
CA SER A 151 -1.47 -9.42 5.34
C SER A 151 -0.62 -10.19 4.30
N ARG A 152 -1.05 -10.20 3.03
CA ARG A 152 -0.27 -10.79 1.94
C ARG A 152 1.11 -10.13 1.81
N GLY A 153 1.18 -8.80 1.83
CA GLY A 153 2.45 -8.07 1.74
C GLY A 153 3.37 -8.36 2.93
N GLY A 154 2.81 -8.44 4.15
CA GLY A 154 3.54 -8.89 5.33
C GLY A 154 4.05 -10.32 5.19
N GLY A 155 3.25 -11.22 4.59
CA GLY A 155 3.67 -12.59 4.28
C GLY A 155 4.81 -12.66 3.25
N MET A 156 4.81 -11.79 2.24
CA MET A 156 5.91 -11.70 1.27
C MET A 156 7.21 -11.24 1.93
N VAL A 157 7.16 -10.22 2.78
CA VAL A 157 8.33 -9.75 3.57
C VAL A 157 8.82 -10.84 4.53
N LEU A 158 7.90 -11.54 5.20
CA LEU A 158 8.29 -12.64 6.09
C LEU A 158 8.98 -13.76 5.31
N LYS A 159 8.47 -14.12 4.12
CA LYS A 159 9.10 -15.14 3.27
C LYS A 159 10.53 -14.74 2.88
N ASP A 160 10.74 -13.49 2.49
CA ASP A 160 12.06 -12.95 2.19
C ASP A 160 13.01 -13.06 3.39
N LEU A 161 12.54 -12.67 4.58
CA LEU A 161 13.34 -12.78 5.81
C LEU A 161 13.67 -14.24 6.19
N ILE A 162 12.73 -15.17 6.02
CA ILE A 162 12.97 -16.60 6.30
C ILE A 162 14.02 -17.16 5.35
N ILE A 163 13.96 -16.85 4.05
CA ILE A 163 14.92 -17.31 3.05
C ILE A 163 16.32 -16.77 3.34
N ARG A 164 16.40 -15.55 3.87
CA ARG A 164 17.65 -14.93 4.34
C ARG A 164 18.07 -15.42 5.74
N GLU A 165 17.38 -16.41 6.32
CA GLU A 165 17.63 -16.89 7.69
C GLU A 165 17.57 -15.75 8.74
N PHE A 166 16.74 -14.74 8.50
CA PHE A 166 16.66 -13.49 9.27
C PHE A 166 17.97 -12.69 9.36
N ILE A 167 18.90 -12.95 8.44
CA ILE A 167 20.11 -12.14 8.31
C ILE A 167 19.76 -10.81 7.64
N GLY A 168 20.06 -9.71 8.32
CA GLY A 168 19.72 -8.37 7.88
C GLY A 168 18.33 -7.92 8.32
N GLU A 169 17.96 -6.75 7.88
CA GLU A 169 16.70 -6.10 8.26
C GLU A 169 15.59 -6.31 7.22
N ASN A 170 14.37 -5.97 7.62
CA ASN A 170 13.21 -5.89 6.73
C ASN A 170 13.52 -4.98 5.53
N ILE A 171 13.18 -5.44 4.34
CA ILE A 171 13.47 -4.74 3.08
C ILE A 171 12.97 -3.29 3.07
N TYR A 172 11.80 -3.04 3.66
CA TYR A 172 11.27 -1.68 3.76
C TYR A 172 12.08 -0.78 4.68
N LEU A 173 12.64 -1.31 5.78
CA LEU A 173 13.51 -0.53 6.65
C LEU A 173 14.80 -0.13 5.93
N LYS A 174 15.34 -1.02 5.10
CA LYS A 174 16.52 -0.76 4.28
C LYS A 174 16.32 0.41 3.32
N ILE A 175 15.15 0.49 2.66
CA ILE A 175 14.86 1.52 1.64
C ILE A 175 14.04 2.71 2.18
N LEU A 176 13.62 2.69 3.47
CA LEU A 176 12.79 3.73 4.05
C LEU A 176 13.38 5.15 3.97
N PRO A 177 14.69 5.36 4.19
CA PRO A 177 15.29 6.69 4.05
C PRO A 177 15.11 7.27 2.63
N GLN A 178 15.26 6.42 1.61
CA GLN A 178 15.05 6.82 0.22
C GLN A 178 13.57 7.15 -0.04
N ILE A 179 12.64 6.30 0.42
CA ILE A 179 11.20 6.56 0.28
C ILE A 179 10.84 7.92 0.89
N ILE A 180 11.32 8.21 2.12
CA ILE A 180 11.04 9.47 2.81
C ILE A 180 11.62 10.67 2.06
N SER A 181 12.77 10.53 1.40
CA SER A 181 13.39 11.61 0.66
C SER A 181 12.62 12.02 -0.61
N TYR A 182 11.79 11.13 -1.15
CA TYR A 182 10.92 11.39 -2.30
C TYR A 182 9.50 11.84 -1.90
N ALA A 183 9.07 11.61 -0.65
CA ALA A 183 7.74 11.98 -0.15
C ALA A 183 7.62 13.45 0.21
#